data_973bb308e3f56bf8fd6bab6914b45cbc
#
_entry.id   973bb308e3f56bf8fd6bab6914b45cbc
#
_cell.length_a   1.000
_cell.length_b   1.000
_cell.length_c   1.000
_cell.angle_alpha   90.00
_cell.angle_beta   90.00
_cell.angle_gamma   90.00
#
_symmetry.space_group_name_H-M   'P 1'
#
loop_
_entity.id
_entity.type
_entity.pdbx_description
1 polymer ?
#
loop_
_entity_poly.entity_id
_entity_poly.type
_entity_poly.pdbx_seq_one_letter_code
_entity_poly.pdbx_strand_id
1 'polypeptide(L)'
;MIQQETRMTVADNSGAKSALCIRVLGGTKKRYATIGDTIVVAIKDAIPSGNIKKGAVSKAVVVRTKKEVRRNDGSYIRFDDNACVLLTAADELRGTRIFGPVARELRDKQFMKIVSLAPEVL
;
A
#
# COMPACT_ATOMS: atom_id res chain seq x y z
N MET A 1 -6.75 -2.38 -9.40
CA MET A 1 -5.35 -2.33 -9.85
C MET A 1 -4.82 -0.92 -9.75
N ILE A 2 -3.55 -0.81 -9.47
CA ILE A 2 -2.88 0.47 -9.25
C ILE A 2 -1.93 0.71 -10.41
N GLN A 3 -1.97 1.90 -10.98
CA GLN A 3 -1.07 2.31 -12.05
C GLN A 3 -0.51 3.69 -11.74
N GLN A 4 0.36 4.18 -12.61
CA GLN A 4 0.86 5.55 -12.51
C GLN A 4 -0.30 6.53 -12.38
N GLU A 5 -0.15 7.50 -11.48
CA GLU A 5 -1.14 8.55 -11.19
C GLU A 5 -2.39 8.10 -10.44
N THR A 6 -2.44 6.86 -9.96
CA THR A 6 -3.51 6.43 -9.06
C THR A 6 -3.33 7.07 -7.68
N ARG A 7 -4.39 7.70 -7.17
CA ARG A 7 -4.39 8.25 -5.82
C ARG A 7 -4.84 7.18 -4.84
N MET A 8 -4.20 7.17 -3.66
CA MET A 8 -4.39 6.13 -2.66
C MET A 8 -4.44 6.73 -1.28
N THR A 9 -5.16 6.07 -0.39
CA THR A 9 -5.12 6.36 1.04
C THR A 9 -3.89 5.70 1.65
N VAL A 10 -3.22 6.38 2.56
CA VAL A 10 -2.13 5.77 3.34
C VAL A 10 -2.74 5.17 4.61
N ALA A 11 -2.56 3.87 4.78
CA ALA A 11 -3.24 3.10 5.83
C ALA A 11 -2.38 2.87 7.07
N ASP A 12 -1.37 3.72 7.29
CA ASP A 12 -0.52 3.60 8.46
C ASP A 12 -0.45 4.93 9.24
N ASN A 13 0.24 4.89 10.38
CA ASN A 13 0.39 6.06 11.24
C ASN A 13 1.71 6.81 11.01
N SER A 14 2.28 6.71 9.81
CA SER A 14 3.53 7.40 9.46
C SER A 14 3.39 8.92 9.36
N GLY A 15 2.17 9.42 9.28
CA GLY A 15 1.88 10.85 9.15
C GLY A 15 1.36 11.24 7.77
N ALA A 16 1.55 10.43 6.75
CA ALA A 16 0.98 10.66 5.44
C ALA A 16 -0.51 10.27 5.43
N LYS A 17 -1.31 11.02 4.70
CA LYS A 17 -2.76 10.75 4.55
C LYS A 17 -3.10 10.22 3.18
N SER A 18 -2.56 10.83 2.12
CA SER A 18 -2.80 10.39 0.75
C SER A 18 -1.51 10.38 -0.04
N ALA A 19 -1.46 9.52 -1.04
CA ALA A 19 -0.29 9.34 -1.87
C ALA A 19 -0.71 9.16 -3.33
N LEU A 20 0.18 9.52 -4.24
CA LEU A 20 0.01 9.33 -5.67
C LEU A 20 1.04 8.32 -6.15
N CYS A 21 0.60 7.27 -6.82
CA CYS A 21 1.52 6.29 -7.41
C CYS A 21 2.25 6.94 -8.59
N ILE A 22 3.57 7.02 -8.50
CA ILE A 22 4.39 7.57 -9.57
C ILE A 22 5.11 6.50 -10.38
N ARG A 23 5.27 5.30 -9.83
CA ARG A 23 5.93 4.20 -10.53
C ARG A 23 5.53 2.86 -9.92
N VAL A 24 5.38 1.86 -10.77
CA VAL A 24 5.18 0.47 -10.35
C VAL A 24 6.51 -0.27 -10.50
N LEU A 25 6.99 -0.87 -9.42
CA LEU A 25 8.23 -1.64 -9.41
C LEU A 25 7.96 -3.11 -9.76
N GLY A 26 8.98 -3.83 -10.18
CA GLY A 26 8.90 -5.27 -10.36
C GLY A 26 9.05 -5.79 -11.79
N GLY A 27 9.60 -4.99 -12.72
CA GLY A 27 9.89 -5.49 -14.05
C GLY A 27 9.83 -4.43 -15.12
N THR A 28 10.47 -4.69 -16.25
CA THR A 28 10.68 -3.72 -17.31
C THR A 28 9.38 -3.19 -17.94
N LYS A 29 8.35 -3.97 -18.01
CA LYS A 29 7.07 -3.60 -18.64
C LYS A 29 5.89 -3.65 -17.70
N LYS A 30 6.14 -3.66 -16.41
CA LYS A 30 5.06 -3.75 -15.43
C LYS A 30 4.31 -2.43 -15.36
N ARG A 31 3.03 -2.45 -15.70
CA ARG A 31 2.16 -1.26 -15.74
C ARG A 31 1.26 -1.16 -14.53
N TYR A 32 0.88 -2.28 -13.94
CA TYR A 32 -0.12 -2.33 -12.89
C TYR A 32 0.40 -3.05 -11.67
N ALA A 33 0.02 -2.54 -10.51
CA ALA A 33 0.29 -3.19 -9.23
C ALA A 33 -1.01 -3.73 -8.65
N THR A 34 -0.91 -4.84 -7.97
CA THR A 34 -2.01 -5.41 -7.20
C THR A 34 -1.58 -5.54 -5.74
N ILE A 35 -2.42 -6.15 -4.91
CA ILE A 35 -2.15 -6.33 -3.48
C ILE A 35 -0.82 -7.05 -3.29
N GLY A 36 0.03 -6.49 -2.43
CA GLY A 36 1.35 -7.05 -2.14
C GLY A 36 2.47 -6.58 -3.05
N ASP A 37 2.16 -5.80 -4.07
CA ASP A 37 3.19 -5.25 -4.96
C ASP A 37 3.77 -3.97 -4.37
N THR A 38 5.07 -3.74 -4.61
CA THR A 38 5.76 -2.54 -4.17
C THR A 38 5.68 -1.48 -5.26
N ILE A 39 5.39 -0.26 -4.86
CA ILE A 39 5.31 0.89 -5.75
C ILE A 39 6.10 2.05 -5.16
N VAL A 40 6.32 3.08 -5.97
CA VAL A 40 6.88 4.35 -5.50
C VAL A 40 5.76 5.39 -5.53
N VAL A 41 5.61 6.12 -4.44
CA VAL A 41 4.55 7.11 -4.29
C VAL A 41 5.11 8.47 -3.92
N ALA A 42 4.38 9.53 -4.30
CA ALA A 42 4.62 10.89 -3.82
C ALA A 42 3.50 11.23 -2.83
N ILE A 43 3.88 11.78 -1.69
CA ILE A 43 2.93 12.14 -0.64
C ILE A 43 2.20 13.42 -1.05
N LYS A 44 0.89 13.36 -1.15
CA LYS A 44 0.05 14.48 -1.57
C LYS A 44 -0.63 15.20 -0.41
N ASP A 45 -0.81 14.51 0.71
CA ASP A 45 -1.37 15.10 1.92
C ASP A 45 -0.77 14.41 3.14
N ALA A 46 -0.39 15.20 4.14
CA ALA A 46 0.25 14.70 5.35
C ALA A 46 -0.08 15.62 6.51
N ILE A 47 -0.03 15.08 7.75
CA ILE A 47 -0.19 15.89 8.94
C ILE A 47 1.07 16.77 9.14
N PRO A 48 0.92 18.05 9.52
CA PRO A 48 2.08 18.96 9.65
C PRO A 48 3.11 18.52 10.69
N SER A 49 2.68 17.82 11.73
CA SER A 49 3.55 17.37 12.82
C SER A 49 4.15 15.99 12.58
N GLY A 50 3.85 15.35 11.46
CA GLY A 50 4.35 14.01 11.17
C GLY A 50 5.80 14.00 10.68
N ASN A 51 6.39 12.81 10.68
CA ASN A 51 7.76 12.60 10.20
C ASN A 51 7.85 12.67 8.67
N ILE A 52 6.75 12.46 7.98
CA ILE A 52 6.69 12.49 6.52
C ILE A 52 6.00 13.77 6.08
N LYS A 53 6.63 14.47 5.15
CA LYS A 53 6.14 15.76 4.67
C LYS A 53 5.49 15.62 3.31
N LYS A 54 4.56 16.52 3.01
CA LYS A 54 3.93 16.65 1.70
C LYS A 54 5.02 16.82 0.64
N GLY A 55 4.90 16.10 -0.46
CA GLY A 55 5.87 16.14 -1.55
C GLY A 55 6.99 15.11 -1.45
N ALA A 56 7.12 14.43 -0.31
CA ALA A 56 8.16 13.40 -0.16
C ALA A 56 7.86 12.20 -1.08
N VAL A 57 8.92 11.55 -1.52
CA VAL A 57 8.84 10.33 -2.35
C VAL A 57 9.25 9.15 -1.49
N SER A 58 8.47 8.08 -1.53
CA SER A 58 8.70 6.90 -0.70
C SER A 58 8.27 5.64 -1.42
N LYS A 59 8.84 4.51 -1.03
CA LYS A 59 8.30 3.21 -1.41
C LYS A 59 7.05 2.92 -0.60
N ALA A 60 6.17 2.13 -1.18
CA ALA A 60 4.95 1.69 -0.51
C ALA A 60 4.54 0.31 -1.03
N VAL A 61 3.76 -0.40 -0.25
CA VAL A 61 3.17 -1.67 -0.64
C VAL A 61 1.65 -1.50 -0.68
N VAL A 62 1.02 -2.05 -1.71
CA VAL A 62 -0.42 -1.98 -1.88
C VAL A 62 -1.10 -2.99 -0.95
N VAL A 63 -1.99 -2.52 -0.08
CA VAL A 63 -2.70 -3.39 0.88
C VAL A 63 -4.17 -3.56 0.56
N ARG A 64 -4.78 -2.62 -0.17
CA ARG A 64 -6.18 -2.68 -0.58
C ARG A 64 -6.34 -2.15 -2.00
N THR A 65 -7.25 -2.72 -2.77
CA THR A 65 -7.63 -2.22 -4.09
C THR A 65 -9.14 -2.20 -4.25
N LYS A 66 -9.65 -1.20 -4.96
CA LYS A 66 -11.07 -1.14 -5.35
C LYS A 66 -11.40 -2.18 -6.41
N LYS A 67 -10.47 -2.46 -7.31
CA LYS A 67 -10.64 -3.48 -8.33
C LYS A 67 -10.55 -4.86 -7.67
N GLU A 68 -11.47 -5.73 -8.01
CA GLU A 68 -11.46 -7.09 -7.49
C GLU A 68 -10.20 -7.86 -7.89
N VAL A 69 -9.70 -8.66 -6.96
CA VAL A 69 -8.53 -9.51 -7.16
C VAL A 69 -8.99 -10.96 -7.01
N ARG A 70 -8.68 -11.79 -8.00
CA ARG A 70 -9.01 -13.21 -7.95
C ARG A 70 -8.03 -13.95 -7.04
N ARG A 71 -8.58 -14.77 -6.16
CA ARG A 71 -7.79 -15.63 -5.27
C ARG A 71 -7.61 -17.01 -5.87
N ASN A 72 -6.64 -17.75 -5.34
CA ASN A 72 -6.32 -19.09 -5.82
C ASN A 72 -7.48 -20.08 -5.68
N ASP A 73 -8.37 -19.86 -4.72
CA ASP A 73 -9.57 -20.71 -4.51
C ASP A 73 -10.74 -20.35 -5.41
N GLY A 74 -10.58 -19.39 -6.31
CA GLY A 74 -11.62 -18.94 -7.22
C GLY A 74 -12.50 -17.80 -6.69
N SER A 75 -12.35 -17.42 -5.43
CA SER A 75 -13.08 -16.28 -4.87
C SER A 75 -12.42 -14.97 -5.28
N TYR A 76 -13.12 -13.86 -5.03
CA TYR A 76 -12.63 -12.52 -5.32
C TYR A 76 -12.67 -11.68 -4.06
N ILE A 77 -11.73 -10.74 -3.94
CA ILE A 77 -11.74 -9.76 -2.88
C ILE A 77 -11.63 -8.37 -3.49
N ARG A 78 -12.38 -7.42 -2.94
CA ARG A 78 -12.27 -5.99 -3.27
C ARG A 78 -12.55 -5.18 -2.03
N PHE A 79 -12.04 -3.96 -2.02
CA PHE A 79 -12.19 -3.04 -0.91
C PHE A 79 -12.87 -1.75 -1.40
N ASP A 80 -13.24 -0.88 -0.47
CA ASP A 80 -13.90 0.38 -0.80
C ASP A 80 -12.92 1.43 -1.32
N ASP A 81 -11.64 1.26 -1.07
CA ASP A 81 -10.61 2.21 -1.48
C ASP A 81 -9.35 1.51 -1.95
N ASN A 82 -8.46 2.28 -2.57
CA ASN A 82 -7.09 1.88 -2.82
C ASN A 82 -6.25 2.39 -1.67
N ALA A 83 -5.46 1.54 -1.05
CA ALA A 83 -4.64 1.92 0.08
C ALA A 83 -3.26 1.29 0.03
N CYS A 84 -2.30 1.99 0.58
CA CYS A 84 -0.93 1.53 0.67
C CYS A 84 -0.37 1.79 2.07
N VAL A 85 0.73 1.11 2.37
CA VAL A 85 1.50 1.31 3.60
C VAL A 85 2.91 1.70 3.18
N LEU A 86 3.46 2.74 3.81
CA LEU A 86 4.77 3.26 3.42
C LEU A 86 5.90 2.38 3.94
N LEU A 87 6.93 2.24 3.11
CA LEU A 87 8.13 1.46 3.42
C LEU A 87 9.36 2.36 3.43
N THR A 88 10.37 1.95 4.19
CA THR A 88 11.70 2.56 4.13
C THR A 88 12.45 2.04 2.89
N ALA A 89 13.63 2.59 2.63
CA ALA A 89 14.49 2.10 1.55
C ALA A 89 14.90 0.63 1.75
N ALA A 90 14.91 0.16 3.00
CA ALA A 90 15.22 -1.23 3.35
C ALA A 90 13.99 -2.15 3.34
N ASP A 91 12.87 -1.69 2.78
CA ASP A 91 11.61 -2.41 2.70
C ASP A 91 10.99 -2.74 4.06
N GLU A 92 11.29 -1.95 5.07
CA GLU A 92 10.68 -2.04 6.38
C GLU A 92 9.53 -1.04 6.52
N LEU A 93 8.57 -1.32 7.41
CA LEU A 93 7.45 -0.42 7.64
C LEU A 93 7.91 0.87 8.30
N ARG A 94 7.41 2.01 7.80
CA ARG A 94 7.68 3.30 8.44
C ARG A 94 6.81 3.52 9.66
N GLY A 95 5.57 3.05 9.61
CA GLY A 95 4.62 3.20 10.70
C GLY A 95 4.65 2.00 11.64
N THR A 96 4.01 2.17 12.80
CA THR A 96 3.89 1.12 13.81
C THR A 96 2.47 0.56 13.90
N ARG A 97 1.51 1.18 13.22
CA ARG A 97 0.09 0.76 13.22
C ARG A 97 -0.45 0.74 11.81
N ILE A 98 -1.39 -0.15 11.58
CA ILE A 98 -2.12 -0.26 10.31
C ILE A 98 -3.59 0.04 10.58
N PHE A 99 -4.21 0.82 9.72
CA PHE A 99 -5.62 1.20 9.82
C PHE A 99 -6.45 0.46 8.78
N GLY A 100 -7.56 -0.11 9.22
CA GLY A 100 -8.49 -0.80 8.35
C GLY A 100 -8.02 -2.20 7.96
N PRO A 101 -8.84 -2.91 7.16
CA PRO A 101 -8.53 -4.28 6.76
C PRO A 101 -7.40 -4.34 5.74
N VAL A 102 -6.72 -5.46 5.70
CA VAL A 102 -5.74 -5.78 4.65
C VAL A 102 -6.06 -7.16 4.09
N ALA A 103 -5.59 -7.43 2.88
CA ALA A 103 -5.77 -8.74 2.27
C ALA A 103 -4.74 -9.72 2.78
N ARG A 104 -5.15 -10.98 2.98
CA ARG A 104 -4.25 -12.03 3.47
C ARG A 104 -3.15 -12.41 2.48
N GLU A 105 -3.28 -12.04 1.21
CA GLU A 105 -2.27 -12.27 0.18
C GLU A 105 -0.93 -11.61 0.50
N LEU A 106 -0.92 -10.61 1.38
CA LEU A 106 0.32 -9.99 1.85
C LEU A 106 1.24 -10.99 2.55
N ARG A 107 0.68 -12.02 3.18
CA ARG A 107 1.46 -13.09 3.79
C ARG A 107 2.28 -13.85 2.75
N ASP A 108 1.68 -14.13 1.59
CA ASP A 108 2.33 -14.85 0.51
C ASP A 108 3.41 -14.00 -0.18
N LYS A 109 3.31 -12.69 -0.07
CA LYS A 109 4.28 -11.73 -0.62
C LYS A 109 5.34 -11.34 0.41
N GLN A 110 5.43 -12.04 1.53
CA GLN A 110 6.42 -11.84 2.61
C GLN A 110 6.25 -10.55 3.41
N PHE A 111 5.05 -10.02 3.45
CA PHE A 111 4.73 -8.87 4.31
C PHE A 111 4.01 -9.30 5.59
N MET A 112 4.59 -10.25 6.29
CA MET A 112 4.02 -10.82 7.52
C MET A 112 3.80 -9.76 8.60
N LYS A 113 4.69 -8.77 8.69
CA LYS A 113 4.58 -7.73 9.69
C LYS A 113 3.33 -6.87 9.50
N ILE A 114 2.96 -6.60 8.25
CA ILE A 114 1.73 -5.89 7.94
C ILE A 114 0.51 -6.71 8.42
N VAL A 115 0.52 -8.01 8.13
CA VAL A 115 -0.55 -8.90 8.56
C VAL A 115 -0.66 -8.94 10.08
N SER A 116 0.47 -8.95 10.80
CA SER A 116 0.51 -8.95 12.26
C SER A 116 -0.08 -7.69 12.86
N LEU A 117 0.17 -6.53 12.24
CA LEU A 117 -0.25 -5.24 12.75
C LEU A 117 -1.66 -4.85 12.34
N ALA A 118 -2.21 -5.47 11.32
CA ALA A 118 -3.52 -5.10 10.81
C ALA A 118 -4.63 -5.50 11.80
N PRO A 119 -5.64 -4.63 11.99
CA PRO A 119 -6.77 -4.96 12.87
C PRO A 119 -7.67 -6.03 12.30
N GLU A 120 -7.69 -6.20 10.98
CA GLU A 120 -8.51 -7.21 10.31
C GLU A 120 -7.79 -7.68 9.05
N VAL A 121 -7.78 -8.99 8.84
CA VAL A 121 -7.15 -9.61 7.67
C VAL A 121 -8.22 -10.39 6.92
N LEU A 122 -8.50 -9.97 5.71
CA LEU A 122 -9.51 -10.58 4.83
C LEU A 122 -8.83 -11.34 3.67
#